data_28806820c050fd85521b632702725637
#
_entry.id   28806820c050fd85521b632702725637
#
_cell.length_a   1.000
_cell.length_b   1.000
_cell.length_c   1.000
_cell.angle_alpha   90.00
_cell.angle_beta   90.00
_cell.angle_gamma   90.00
#
_symmetry.space_group_name_H-M   'P 1'
#
loop_
_entity.id
_entity.type
_entity.pdbx_description
1 polymer ?
#
loop_
_entity_poly.entity_id
_entity_poly.type
_entity_poly.pdbx_seq_one_letter_code
_entity_poly.pdbx_strand_id
1 'polypeptide(L)'
;MTKQIMQVDVLSEWVTDDQAAEYLSEHVVTATLEVHWQYHKPGHYTGVQGWELISWNILEIALDDVELTDQDMVPSDFPMSEVRAAIEDAEQVRKYIADRPPEDA
;
A
#
# COMPACT_ATOMS: atom_id res chain seq x y z
N MET A 1 6.75 -6.27 -17.82
CA MET A 1 6.20 -5.72 -16.56
C MET A 1 6.47 -6.68 -15.42
N THR A 2 6.91 -6.15 -14.30
CA THR A 2 7.31 -6.95 -13.15
C THR A 2 6.33 -6.75 -12.00
N LYS A 3 5.94 -7.84 -11.34
CA LYS A 3 5.10 -7.78 -10.14
C LYS A 3 5.94 -8.02 -8.90
N GLN A 4 5.64 -7.25 -7.86
CA GLN A 4 6.28 -7.40 -6.55
C GLN A 4 5.19 -7.47 -5.50
N ILE A 5 5.34 -8.39 -4.56
CA ILE A 5 4.44 -8.46 -3.39
C ILE A 5 5.15 -7.77 -2.25
N MET A 6 4.51 -6.78 -1.64
CA MET A 6 5.08 -6.08 -0.50
C MET A 6 4.04 -5.86 0.58
N GLN A 7 4.51 -5.81 1.82
CA GLN A 7 3.69 -5.45 2.96
C GLN A 7 4.02 -4.03 3.38
N VAL A 8 2.99 -3.25 3.64
CA VAL A 8 3.14 -1.88 4.11
C VAL A 8 2.33 -1.68 5.39
N ASP A 9 2.86 -0.90 6.31
CA ASP A 9 2.11 -0.48 7.50
C ASP A 9 1.26 0.72 7.12
N VAL A 10 -0.03 0.63 7.39
CA VAL A 10 -0.95 1.73 7.10
C VAL A 10 -0.82 2.77 8.22
N LEU A 11 -0.40 3.97 7.84
CA LEU A 11 -0.11 5.03 8.81
C LEU A 11 -1.35 5.91 9.03
N SER A 12 -1.50 6.39 10.25
CA SER A 12 -2.60 7.27 10.60
C SER A 12 -2.62 8.56 9.79
N GLU A 13 -1.45 9.03 9.36
CA GLU A 13 -1.33 10.23 8.54
C GLU A 13 -1.83 10.05 7.11
N TRP A 14 -2.06 8.81 6.68
CA TRP A 14 -2.55 8.52 5.33
C TRP A 14 -4.07 8.67 5.22
N VAL A 15 -4.79 8.72 6.33
CA VAL A 15 -6.25 8.88 6.35
C VAL A 15 -6.61 10.31 6.74
N THR A 16 -7.72 10.80 6.19
CA THR A 16 -8.19 12.15 6.48
C THR A 16 -9.27 12.18 7.55
N ASP A 17 -9.88 11.03 7.84
CA ASP A 17 -10.91 10.91 8.86
C ASP A 17 -10.28 10.80 10.26
N ASP A 18 -10.71 11.63 11.19
CA ASP A 18 -10.14 11.69 12.54
C ASP A 18 -10.32 10.38 13.30
N GLN A 19 -11.49 9.73 13.16
CA GLN A 19 -11.76 8.46 13.82
C GLN A 19 -10.89 7.34 13.27
N ALA A 20 -10.70 7.31 11.96
CA ALA A 20 -9.83 6.33 11.32
C ALA A 20 -8.38 6.54 11.72
N ALA A 21 -7.93 7.80 11.77
CA ALA A 21 -6.58 8.13 12.22
C ALA A 21 -6.33 7.69 13.66
N GLU A 22 -7.30 7.91 14.54
CA GLU A 22 -7.21 7.48 15.93
C GLU A 22 -7.12 5.95 16.04
N TYR A 23 -7.93 5.25 15.24
CA TYR A 23 -7.90 3.78 15.21
C TYR A 23 -6.53 3.27 14.79
N LEU A 24 -5.97 3.85 13.72
CA LEU A 24 -4.67 3.45 13.21
C LEU A 24 -3.52 3.80 14.15
N SER A 25 -3.70 4.78 15.04
CA SER A 25 -2.68 5.11 16.03
C SER A 25 -2.66 4.11 17.20
N GLU A 26 -3.77 3.40 17.42
CA GLU A 26 -3.90 2.44 18.52
C GLU A 26 -3.68 1.00 18.10
N HIS A 27 -3.77 0.70 16.79
CA HIS A 27 -3.65 -0.65 16.25
C HIS A 27 -2.65 -0.69 15.12
N VAL A 28 -2.01 -1.85 14.93
CA VAL A 28 -1.12 -2.07 13.80
C VAL A 28 -1.94 -2.64 12.64
N VAL A 29 -2.07 -1.87 11.57
CA VAL A 29 -2.77 -2.29 10.35
C VAL A 29 -1.75 -2.44 9.24
N THR A 30 -1.71 -3.62 8.64
CA THR A 30 -0.76 -3.96 7.57
C THR A 30 -1.53 -4.32 6.31
N ALA A 31 -1.07 -3.84 5.17
CA ALA A 31 -1.65 -4.21 3.88
C ALA A 31 -0.63 -4.95 3.05
N THR A 32 -1.06 -6.03 2.40
CA THR A 32 -0.25 -6.74 1.42
C THR A 32 -0.68 -6.27 0.04
N LEU A 33 0.29 -5.77 -0.72
CA LEU A 33 0.04 -5.16 -2.02
C LEU A 33 0.70 -5.96 -3.13
N GLU A 34 0.01 -6.06 -4.26
CA GLU A 34 0.61 -6.49 -5.51
C GLU A 34 0.97 -5.23 -6.30
N VAL A 35 2.28 -4.98 -6.46
CA VAL A 35 2.78 -3.76 -7.08
C VAL A 35 3.30 -4.10 -8.47
N HIS A 36 2.90 -3.31 -9.45
CA HIS A 36 3.28 -3.48 -10.84
C HIS A 36 4.31 -2.43 -11.23
N TRP A 37 5.46 -2.90 -11.72
CA TRP A 37 6.59 -2.08 -12.11
C TRP A 37 6.94 -2.30 -13.57
N GLN A 38 7.51 -1.25 -14.16
CA GLN A 38 8.13 -1.35 -15.48
C GLN A 38 9.58 -0.88 -15.38
N TYR A 39 10.50 -1.66 -15.96
CA TYR A 39 11.91 -1.31 -15.96
C TYR A 39 12.27 -0.59 -17.25
N HIS A 40 12.94 0.55 -17.13
CA HIS A 40 13.44 1.34 -18.25
C HIS A 40 14.96 1.27 -18.27
N LYS A 41 15.51 0.75 -19.36
CA LYS A 41 16.96 0.64 -19.52
C LYS A 41 17.58 2.03 -19.63
N PRO A 42 18.79 2.23 -19.09
CA PRO A 42 19.52 3.49 -19.27
C PRO A 42 19.73 3.80 -20.75
N GLY A 43 19.63 5.08 -21.11
CA GLY A 43 19.84 5.54 -22.47
C GLY A 43 18.58 5.67 -23.32
N HIS A 44 17.42 5.30 -22.82
CA HIS A 44 16.16 5.55 -23.51
C HIS A 44 15.72 7.01 -23.38
N TYR A 45 15.00 7.49 -24.38
CA TYR A 45 14.59 8.89 -24.47
C TYR A 45 13.46 9.29 -23.53
N THR A 46 12.93 8.35 -22.75
CA THR A 46 11.78 8.60 -21.90
C THR A 46 12.07 9.51 -20.70
N GLY A 47 13.34 9.76 -20.40
CA GLY A 47 13.72 10.53 -19.23
C GLY A 47 13.60 9.77 -17.92
N VAL A 48 12.98 8.59 -17.94
CA VAL A 48 12.84 7.70 -16.78
C VAL A 48 13.86 6.57 -16.92
N GLN A 49 14.72 6.42 -15.92
CA GLN A 49 15.71 5.35 -15.87
C GLN A 49 15.45 4.50 -14.65
N GLY A 50 15.55 3.17 -14.81
CA GLY A 50 15.31 2.23 -13.73
C GLY A 50 13.85 1.85 -13.63
N TRP A 51 13.37 1.63 -12.40
CA TRP A 51 12.03 1.15 -12.16
C TRP A 51 10.99 2.26 -12.14
N GLU A 52 9.92 2.08 -12.89
CA GLU A 52 8.76 2.96 -12.87
C GLU A 52 7.58 2.25 -12.22
N LEU A 53 6.99 2.89 -11.21
CA LEU A 53 5.80 2.38 -10.55
C LEU A 53 4.58 2.64 -11.44
N ILE A 54 3.89 1.57 -11.83
CA ILE A 54 2.71 1.67 -12.70
C ILE A 54 1.44 1.71 -11.85
N SER A 55 1.23 0.69 -11.02
CA SER A 55 0.02 0.58 -10.21
C SER A 55 0.23 -0.41 -9.07
N TRP A 56 -0.75 -0.48 -8.18
CA TRP A 56 -0.77 -1.49 -7.13
C TRP A 56 -2.20 -1.86 -6.78
N ASN A 57 -2.37 -3.09 -6.27
CA ASN A 57 -3.66 -3.60 -5.82
C ASN A 57 -3.53 -4.13 -4.39
N ILE A 58 -4.58 -3.97 -3.60
CA ILE A 58 -4.63 -4.52 -2.26
C ILE A 58 -5.01 -6.00 -2.36
N LEU A 59 -4.14 -6.88 -1.88
CA LEU A 59 -4.42 -8.31 -1.83
C LEU A 59 -5.04 -8.70 -0.48
N GLU A 60 -4.59 -8.06 0.60
CA GLU A 60 -4.96 -8.46 1.93
C GLU A 60 -4.74 -7.32 2.92
N ILE A 61 -5.55 -7.29 3.96
CA ILE A 61 -5.39 -6.35 5.08
C ILE A 61 -5.35 -7.17 6.37
N ALA A 62 -4.39 -6.88 7.24
CA ALA A 62 -4.24 -7.52 8.53
C ALA A 62 -4.34 -6.46 9.63
N LEU A 63 -5.00 -6.85 10.72
CA LEU A 63 -5.14 -6.03 11.93
C LEU A 63 -4.44 -6.74 13.07
N ASP A 64 -3.43 -6.11 13.67
CA ASP A 64 -2.65 -6.67 14.78
C ASP A 64 -2.15 -8.09 14.47
N ASP A 65 -1.62 -8.29 13.25
CA ASP A 65 -1.08 -9.56 12.73
C ASP A 65 -2.15 -10.63 12.44
N VAL A 66 -3.43 -10.27 12.49
CA VAL A 66 -4.53 -11.18 12.11
C VAL A 66 -5.08 -10.78 10.76
N GLU A 67 -5.02 -11.70 9.80
CA GLU A 67 -5.52 -11.46 8.46
C GLU A 67 -7.05 -11.31 8.46
N LEU A 68 -7.55 -10.22 7.86
CA LEU A 68 -8.99 -9.97 7.77
C LEU A 68 -9.52 -10.52 6.44
N THR A 69 -9.43 -11.84 6.28
CA THR A 69 -9.85 -12.54 5.05
C THR A 69 -11.34 -12.78 4.99
N ASP A 70 -12.02 -12.78 6.14
CA ASP A 70 -13.44 -13.05 6.26
C ASP A 70 -14.11 -11.82 6.90
N GLN A 71 -15.29 -11.45 6.43
CA GLN A 71 -16.05 -10.34 7.00
C GLN A 71 -16.33 -10.52 8.50
N ASP A 72 -16.49 -11.77 8.94
CA ASP A 72 -16.73 -12.07 10.35
C ASP A 72 -15.51 -11.76 11.22
N MET A 73 -14.32 -11.67 10.64
CA MET A 73 -13.09 -11.34 11.36
C MET A 73 -12.85 -9.84 11.45
N VAL A 74 -13.58 -9.04 10.68
CA VAL A 74 -13.43 -7.59 10.67
C VAL A 74 -14.21 -6.98 11.84
N PRO A 75 -13.54 -6.28 12.77
CA PRO A 75 -14.26 -5.59 13.84
C PRO A 75 -15.25 -4.57 13.29
N SER A 76 -16.38 -4.40 13.99
CA SER A 76 -17.42 -3.49 13.52
C SER A 76 -16.98 -2.02 13.50
N ASP A 77 -15.98 -1.67 14.30
CA ASP A 77 -15.43 -0.31 14.37
C ASP A 77 -14.20 -0.11 13.46
N PHE A 78 -13.80 -1.14 12.72
CA PHE A 78 -12.65 -1.05 11.84
C PHE A 78 -12.99 -0.16 10.62
N PRO A 79 -12.20 0.91 10.38
CA PRO A 79 -12.50 1.85 9.29
C PRO A 79 -12.02 1.33 7.94
N MET A 80 -12.63 0.24 7.46
CA MET A 80 -12.17 -0.45 6.24
C MET A 80 -12.19 0.47 5.02
N SER A 81 -13.26 1.25 4.82
CA SER A 81 -13.39 2.13 3.66
C SER A 81 -12.30 3.20 3.63
N GLU A 82 -12.02 3.81 4.77
CA GLU A 82 -10.99 4.84 4.90
C GLU A 82 -9.59 4.26 4.70
N VAL A 83 -9.35 3.06 5.24
CA VAL A 83 -8.07 2.38 5.07
C VAL A 83 -7.83 2.02 3.62
N ARG A 84 -8.82 1.44 2.94
CA ARG A 84 -8.68 1.08 1.53
C ARG A 84 -8.51 2.32 0.66
N ALA A 85 -9.28 3.37 0.90
CA ALA A 85 -9.14 4.62 0.15
C ALA A 85 -7.76 5.24 0.33
N ALA A 86 -7.22 5.21 1.54
CA ALA A 86 -5.88 5.73 1.80
C ALA A 86 -4.83 4.95 1.02
N ILE A 87 -4.93 3.62 0.99
CA ILE A 87 -3.95 2.79 0.28
C ILE A 87 -4.07 2.96 -1.24
N GLU A 88 -5.29 3.09 -1.76
CA GLU A 88 -5.52 3.16 -3.20
C GLU A 88 -5.19 4.53 -3.79
N ASP A 89 -5.47 5.62 -3.06
CA ASP A 89 -5.47 6.97 -3.62
C ASP A 89 -4.45 7.92 -3.00
N ALA A 90 -3.88 7.60 -1.84
CA ALA A 90 -3.00 8.54 -1.16
C ALA A 90 -1.65 8.69 -1.85
N GLU A 91 -1.25 9.93 -2.08
CA GLU A 91 0.04 10.25 -2.68
C GLU A 91 1.21 9.78 -1.81
N GLN A 92 1.02 9.79 -0.49
CA GLN A 92 2.02 9.30 0.46
C GLN A 92 2.31 7.81 0.25
N VAL A 93 1.28 7.02 -0.04
CA VAL A 93 1.44 5.59 -0.33
C VAL A 93 2.25 5.40 -1.60
N ARG A 94 1.97 6.18 -2.64
CA ARG A 94 2.72 6.13 -3.88
C ARG A 94 4.21 6.43 -3.64
N LYS A 95 4.51 7.45 -2.87
CA LYS A 95 5.90 7.78 -2.52
C LYS A 95 6.57 6.66 -1.73
N TYR A 96 5.87 6.09 -0.78
CA TYR A 96 6.37 4.99 0.02
C TYR A 96 6.76 3.80 -0.85
N ILE A 97 5.87 3.40 -1.77
CA ILE A 97 6.11 2.29 -2.67
C ILE A 97 7.24 2.62 -3.65
N ALA A 98 7.23 3.84 -4.21
CA ALA A 98 8.21 4.25 -5.20
C ALA A 98 9.64 4.25 -4.66
N ASP A 99 9.81 4.45 -3.35
CA ASP A 99 11.13 4.39 -2.71
C ASP A 99 11.65 2.97 -2.49
N ARG A 100 10.83 1.95 -2.82
CA ARG A 100 11.15 0.54 -2.56
C ARG A 100 11.01 -0.30 -3.83
N PRO A 101 11.77 0.01 -4.89
CA PRO A 101 11.70 -0.77 -6.12
C PRO A 101 12.22 -2.18 -5.90
N PRO A 102 11.90 -3.12 -6.82
CA PRO A 102 12.45 -4.47 -6.75
C PRO A 102 13.98 -4.44 -6.74
N GLU A 103 14.60 -5.30 -5.96
CA GLU A 103 16.06 -5.31 -5.83
C GLU A 103 16.74 -5.95 -7.03
N ASP A 104 16.03 -6.79 -7.76
CA ASP A 104 16.56 -7.49 -8.93
C ASP A 104 16.27 -6.67 -10.20
N ALA A 105 17.17 -5.81 -10.51
CA ALA A 105 17.12 -5.07 -11.74
C ALA A 105 17.86 -5.81 -12.85
#